data_66596f722374523528f539683d3eb6ea
#
_entry.id   66596f722374523528f539683d3eb6ea
#
_cell.length_a   1.000
_cell.length_b   1.000
_cell.length_c   1.000
_cell.angle_alpha   90.00
_cell.angle_beta   90.00
_cell.angle_gamma   90.00
#
_symmetry.space_group_name_H-M   'P 1'
#
loop_
_entity.id
_entity.type
_entity.pdbx_description
1 polymer ?
#
loop_
_entity_poly.entity_id
_entity_poly.type
_entity_poly.pdbx_seq_one_letter_code
_entity_poly.pdbx_strand_id
1 'polypeptide(L)'
;AEKMIDVPNLVGQSRRSAEISLQQLGLNVDTIYTEFNPDYQEGTVAWQFPKFGDQIKKGYGLQLTVSIGLPPDFFQVPQLFGLSLNNAKEKLKNSKLKLGKVSYQQNEDLVPYTVLDQSIIPGTVLEQSAKINLVVSILDLQDIFDTLQNDK
;
A
#
# COMPACT_ATOMS: atom_id res chain seq x y z
N ALA A 1 -0.91 44.83 -0.60
CA ALA A 1 -0.41 43.65 0.11
C ALA A 1 -0.59 42.42 -0.75
N GLU A 2 0.46 41.62 -0.87
CA GLU A 2 0.41 40.38 -1.63
C GLU A 2 -0.44 39.35 -0.89
N LYS A 3 -1.30 38.66 -1.65
CA LYS A 3 -2.13 37.63 -1.09
C LYS A 3 -1.30 36.35 -0.90
N MET A 4 -1.33 35.85 0.32
CA MET A 4 -0.69 34.58 0.63
C MET A 4 -1.65 33.43 0.38
N ILE A 5 -1.12 32.31 -0.07
CA ILE A 5 -1.87 31.09 -0.40
C ILE A 5 -1.39 29.98 0.53
N ASP A 6 -2.34 29.26 1.10
CA ASP A 6 -2.03 28.09 1.90
C ASP A 6 -1.61 26.92 1.00
N VAL A 7 -0.49 26.30 1.32
CA VAL A 7 0.01 25.16 0.55
C VAL A 7 -0.90 23.95 0.80
N PRO A 8 -1.47 23.37 -0.28
CA PRO A 8 -2.34 22.19 -0.14
C PRO A 8 -1.55 20.92 0.16
N ASN A 9 -2.24 19.89 0.64
CA ASN A 9 -1.64 18.57 0.83
C ASN A 9 -1.69 17.81 -0.49
N LEU A 10 -0.55 17.61 -1.12
CA LEU A 10 -0.41 16.92 -2.39
C LEU A 10 0.10 15.50 -2.21
N VAL A 11 0.68 15.17 -1.06
CA VAL A 11 1.21 13.84 -0.79
C VAL A 11 0.07 12.81 -0.83
N GLY A 12 0.26 11.75 -1.58
CA GLY A 12 -0.76 10.73 -1.79
C GLY A 12 -1.63 10.94 -3.02
N GLN A 13 -1.56 12.13 -3.65
CA GLN A 13 -2.28 12.40 -4.89
C GLN A 13 -1.45 11.95 -6.10
N SER A 14 -2.13 11.63 -7.21
CA SER A 14 -1.42 11.42 -8.46
C SER A 14 -0.73 12.72 -8.89
N ARG A 15 0.36 12.59 -9.66
CA ARG A 15 1.07 13.77 -10.18
C ARG A 15 0.10 14.71 -10.90
N ARG A 16 -0.76 14.17 -11.75
CA ARG A 16 -1.71 15.00 -12.52
C ARG A 16 -2.69 15.72 -11.63
N SER A 17 -3.23 15.03 -10.62
CA SER A 17 -4.17 15.63 -9.67
C SER A 17 -3.49 16.75 -8.88
N ALA A 18 -2.25 16.54 -8.47
CA ALA A 18 -1.46 17.56 -7.77
C ALA A 18 -1.24 18.80 -8.64
N GLU A 19 -0.88 18.60 -9.91
CA GLU A 19 -0.67 19.70 -10.85
C GLU A 19 -1.95 20.52 -11.05
N ILE A 20 -3.10 19.84 -11.20
CA ILE A 20 -4.39 20.51 -11.33
C ILE A 20 -4.73 21.31 -10.08
N SER A 21 -4.52 20.74 -8.90
CA SER A 21 -4.78 21.42 -7.62
C SER A 21 -3.96 22.70 -7.48
N LEU A 22 -2.69 22.63 -7.86
CA LEU A 22 -1.81 23.80 -7.80
C LEU A 22 -2.24 24.87 -8.80
N GLN A 23 -2.59 24.46 -10.01
CA GLN A 23 -3.03 25.37 -11.05
C GLN A 23 -4.28 26.14 -10.61
N GLN A 24 -5.22 25.48 -9.97
CA GLN A 24 -6.44 26.11 -9.47
C GLN A 24 -6.15 27.17 -8.40
N LEU A 25 -5.05 27.03 -7.67
CA LEU A 25 -4.63 27.97 -6.62
C LEU A 25 -3.71 29.06 -7.15
N GLY A 26 -3.38 29.04 -8.44
CA GLY A 26 -2.42 30.00 -9.00
C GLY A 26 -0.98 29.68 -8.65
N LEU A 27 -0.70 28.43 -8.33
CA LEU A 27 0.65 27.95 -8.02
C LEU A 27 1.16 27.08 -9.16
N ASN A 28 2.45 26.82 -9.16
CA ASN A 28 3.12 26.04 -10.21
C ASN A 28 3.97 24.93 -9.59
N VAL A 29 4.28 23.92 -10.41
CA VAL A 29 5.32 22.95 -10.07
C VAL A 29 6.64 23.49 -10.65
N ASP A 30 7.62 23.68 -9.79
CA ASP A 30 8.94 24.16 -10.19
C ASP A 30 9.85 23.01 -10.61
N THR A 31 9.94 21.98 -9.76
CA THR A 31 10.82 20.85 -9.98
C THR A 31 10.11 19.57 -9.58
N ILE A 32 10.29 18.53 -10.38
CA ILE A 32 9.81 17.18 -10.06
C ILE A 32 11.02 16.26 -9.98
N TYR A 33 11.17 15.67 -8.79
CA TYR A 33 12.13 14.60 -8.55
C TYR A 33 11.40 13.27 -8.62
N THR A 34 12.11 12.19 -8.86
CA THR A 34 11.56 10.84 -8.78
C THR A 34 12.38 10.01 -7.80
N GLU A 35 11.72 9.06 -7.14
CA GLU A 35 12.40 8.13 -6.24
C GLU A 35 11.67 6.81 -6.21
N PHE A 36 12.40 5.72 -5.96
CA PHE A 36 11.78 4.46 -5.63
C PHE A 36 11.18 4.58 -4.22
N ASN A 37 9.87 4.41 -4.13
CA ASN A 37 9.19 4.47 -2.83
C ASN A 37 8.07 3.45 -2.81
N PRO A 38 8.25 2.33 -2.09
CA PRO A 38 7.26 1.26 -2.08
C PRO A 38 5.96 1.62 -1.35
N ASP A 39 5.98 2.66 -0.53
CA ASP A 39 4.81 3.09 0.25
C ASP A 39 3.81 3.88 -0.60
N TYR A 40 4.20 4.31 -1.79
CA TYR A 40 3.34 5.06 -2.71
C TYR A 40 3.36 4.40 -4.09
N GLN A 41 2.20 4.33 -4.72
CA GLN A 41 2.09 3.79 -6.08
C GLN A 41 2.90 4.64 -7.05
N GLU A 42 3.36 4.00 -8.13
CA GLU A 42 4.03 4.70 -9.22
C GLU A 42 3.17 5.84 -9.74
N GLY A 43 3.76 7.03 -9.86
CA GLY A 43 3.05 8.23 -10.32
C GLY A 43 2.38 9.02 -9.22
N THR A 44 2.55 8.64 -7.95
CA THR A 44 1.95 9.31 -6.80
C THR A 44 2.98 10.22 -6.11
N VAL A 45 2.55 11.40 -5.68
CA VAL A 45 3.40 12.33 -4.94
C VAL A 45 3.73 11.74 -3.58
N ALA A 46 5.02 11.54 -3.31
CA ALA A 46 5.52 11.00 -2.05
C ALA A 46 6.04 12.08 -1.11
N TRP A 47 6.36 13.25 -1.64
CA TRP A 47 6.94 14.35 -0.85
C TRP A 47 6.72 15.66 -1.59
N GLN A 48 6.60 16.74 -0.82
CA GLN A 48 6.44 18.09 -1.36
C GLN A 48 7.22 19.10 -0.53
N PHE A 49 7.60 20.19 -1.15
CA PHE A 49 8.14 21.37 -0.48
C PHE A 49 7.66 22.61 -1.22
N PRO A 50 7.10 23.63 -0.54
CA PRO A 50 6.85 23.67 0.90
C PRO A 50 5.82 22.67 1.41
N LYS A 51 5.80 22.43 2.71
CA LYS A 51 4.90 21.44 3.31
C LYS A 51 3.46 21.96 3.38
N PHE A 52 2.54 21.05 3.52
CA PHE A 52 1.13 21.33 3.75
C PHE A 52 0.96 22.33 4.90
N GLY A 53 0.16 23.37 4.67
CA GLY A 53 -0.14 24.38 5.67
C GLY A 53 0.78 25.59 5.68
N ASP A 54 1.93 25.54 5.02
CA ASP A 54 2.77 26.73 4.86
C ASP A 54 2.07 27.75 3.97
N GLN A 55 2.44 29.01 4.11
CA GLN A 55 1.89 30.09 3.29
C GLN A 55 2.95 30.59 2.33
N ILE A 56 2.55 30.74 1.06
CA ILE A 56 3.44 31.17 -0.02
C ILE A 56 2.73 32.20 -0.89
N LYS A 57 3.49 32.90 -1.72
CA LYS A 57 2.97 33.90 -2.64
C LYS A 57 2.40 33.22 -3.90
N LYS A 58 1.38 33.86 -4.48
CA LYS A 58 0.85 33.42 -5.78
C LYS A 58 1.98 33.35 -6.82
N GLY A 59 1.96 32.31 -7.63
CA GLY A 59 2.98 32.08 -8.64
C GLY A 59 4.20 31.35 -8.16
N TYR A 60 4.28 31.04 -6.87
CA TYR A 60 5.40 30.28 -6.31
C TYR A 60 5.42 28.85 -6.89
N GLY A 61 6.63 28.37 -7.14
CA GLY A 61 6.81 27.01 -7.66
C GLY A 61 7.14 26.02 -6.56
N LEU A 62 6.35 24.95 -6.48
CA LEU A 62 6.59 23.88 -5.52
C LEU A 62 7.52 22.83 -6.09
N GLN A 63 8.23 22.16 -5.19
CA GLN A 63 9.01 20.95 -5.52
C GLN A 63 8.22 19.73 -5.12
N LEU A 64 8.16 18.75 -6.00
CA LEU A 64 7.48 17.48 -5.75
C LEU A 64 8.45 16.34 -5.96
N THR A 65 8.32 15.29 -5.12
CA THR A 65 8.95 14.00 -5.39
C THR A 65 7.85 13.00 -5.71
N VAL A 66 7.95 12.36 -6.87
CA VAL A 66 6.96 11.39 -7.35
C VAL A 66 7.54 10.00 -7.23
N SER A 67 6.78 9.09 -6.66
CA SER A 67 7.18 7.70 -6.52
C SER A 67 7.23 7.02 -7.89
N ILE A 68 8.25 6.21 -8.12
CA ILE A 68 8.32 5.30 -9.26
C ILE A 68 8.18 3.84 -8.82
N GLY A 69 7.56 3.64 -7.66
CA GLY A 69 7.21 2.33 -7.15
C GLY A 69 8.39 1.56 -6.58
N LEU A 70 8.35 0.24 -6.72
CA LEU A 70 9.44 -0.62 -6.26
C LEU A 70 10.58 -0.63 -7.26
N PRO A 71 11.84 -0.72 -6.77
CA PRO A 71 12.96 -1.01 -7.67
C PRO A 71 12.74 -2.33 -8.40
N PRO A 72 13.29 -2.50 -9.62
CA PRO A 72 13.27 -3.79 -10.30
C PRO A 72 13.83 -4.89 -9.39
N ASP A 73 13.26 -6.09 -9.46
CA ASP A 73 13.67 -7.27 -8.69
C ASP A 73 13.48 -7.16 -7.17
N PHE A 74 12.67 -6.22 -6.72
CA PHE A 74 12.24 -6.13 -5.32
C PHE A 74 10.79 -6.54 -5.18
N PHE A 75 10.43 -7.02 -3.98
CA PHE A 75 9.09 -7.51 -3.67
C PHE A 75 8.58 -6.82 -2.41
N GLN A 76 7.34 -6.37 -2.43
CA GLN A 76 6.74 -5.78 -1.24
C GLN A 76 5.66 -6.69 -0.70
N VAL A 77 5.72 -6.96 0.61
CA VAL A 77 4.74 -7.82 1.28
C VAL A 77 3.42 -7.05 1.43
N PRO A 78 2.32 -7.57 0.85
CA PRO A 78 1.02 -6.91 0.96
C PRO A 78 0.38 -7.14 2.32
N GLN A 79 -0.60 -6.29 2.67
CA GLN A 79 -1.42 -6.51 3.84
C GLN A 79 -2.48 -7.55 3.50
N LEU A 80 -2.47 -8.66 4.22
CA LEU A 80 -3.38 -9.79 4.00
C LEU A 80 -4.42 -9.92 5.11
N PHE A 81 -4.18 -9.29 6.25
CA PHE A 81 -5.08 -9.33 7.39
C PHE A 81 -6.49 -8.91 7.00
N GLY A 82 -7.48 -9.68 7.42
CA GLY A 82 -8.89 -9.38 7.16
C GLY A 82 -9.41 -9.85 5.82
N LEU A 83 -8.52 -10.30 4.92
CA LEU A 83 -8.95 -10.85 3.63
C LEU A 83 -9.39 -12.29 3.78
N SER A 84 -10.24 -12.77 2.86
CA SER A 84 -10.49 -14.20 2.73
C SER A 84 -9.20 -14.89 2.26
N LEU A 85 -9.06 -16.17 2.58
CA LEU A 85 -7.88 -16.93 2.14
C LEU A 85 -7.73 -16.88 0.61
N ASN A 86 -8.83 -16.95 -0.13
CA ASN A 86 -8.77 -16.88 -1.59
C ASN A 86 -8.28 -15.53 -2.09
N ASN A 87 -8.76 -14.43 -1.51
CA ASN A 87 -8.30 -13.10 -1.87
C ASN A 87 -6.84 -12.87 -1.45
N ALA A 88 -6.43 -13.43 -0.32
CA ALA A 88 -5.03 -13.39 0.11
C ALA A 88 -4.11 -14.10 -0.88
N LYS A 89 -4.53 -15.28 -1.38
CA LYS A 89 -3.78 -16.02 -2.39
C LYS A 89 -3.60 -15.21 -3.67
N GLU A 90 -4.66 -14.55 -4.12
CA GLU A 90 -4.61 -13.67 -5.30
C GLU A 90 -3.63 -12.51 -5.08
N LYS A 91 -3.70 -11.88 -3.92
CA LYS A 91 -2.84 -10.75 -3.59
C LYS A 91 -1.37 -11.16 -3.53
N LEU A 92 -1.07 -12.33 -2.97
CA LEU A 92 0.28 -12.88 -2.94
C LEU A 92 0.79 -13.13 -4.36
N LYS A 93 -0.05 -13.73 -5.22
CA LYS A 93 0.30 -13.98 -6.61
C LYS A 93 0.62 -12.68 -7.35
N ASN A 94 -0.21 -11.65 -7.17
CA ASN A 94 0.01 -10.35 -7.80
C ASN A 94 1.29 -9.67 -7.31
N SER A 95 1.70 -9.97 -6.08
CA SER A 95 2.95 -9.46 -5.50
C SER A 95 4.16 -10.35 -5.81
N LYS A 96 3.96 -11.42 -6.58
CA LYS A 96 4.99 -12.41 -6.96
C LYS A 96 5.59 -13.11 -5.74
N LEU A 97 4.80 -13.25 -4.70
CA LEU A 97 5.13 -13.99 -3.49
C LEU A 97 4.37 -15.31 -3.47
N LYS A 98 4.81 -16.22 -2.62
CA LYS A 98 4.21 -17.56 -2.54
C LYS A 98 3.51 -17.75 -1.21
N LEU A 99 2.43 -18.52 -1.24
CA LEU A 99 1.77 -18.96 -0.01
C LEU A 99 2.62 -20.06 0.64
N GLY A 100 2.93 -19.86 1.93
CA GLY A 100 3.60 -20.85 2.73
C GLY A 100 2.61 -21.73 3.47
N LYS A 101 2.88 -22.00 4.75
CA LYS A 101 2.03 -22.81 5.60
C LYS A 101 0.79 -22.03 6.01
N VAL A 102 -0.37 -22.69 5.95
CA VAL A 102 -1.63 -22.16 6.48
C VAL A 102 -1.94 -22.87 7.79
N SER A 103 -2.07 -22.09 8.86
CA SER A 103 -2.47 -22.56 10.18
C SER A 103 -3.87 -22.05 10.49
N TYR A 104 -4.54 -22.70 11.44
CA TYR A 104 -5.94 -22.39 11.73
C TYR A 104 -6.10 -21.98 13.19
N GLN A 105 -6.97 -21.01 13.41
CA GLN A 105 -7.32 -20.57 14.76
C GLN A 105 -8.84 -20.43 14.86
N GLN A 106 -9.41 -20.98 15.91
CA GLN A 106 -10.85 -20.90 16.10
C GLN A 106 -11.25 -19.46 16.41
N ASN A 107 -12.27 -18.97 15.68
CA ASN A 107 -12.85 -17.66 15.89
C ASN A 107 -14.27 -17.66 15.36
N GLU A 108 -15.24 -17.60 16.28
CA GLU A 108 -16.66 -17.67 15.92
C GLU A 108 -17.22 -16.32 15.41
N ASP A 109 -16.48 -15.23 15.62
CA ASP A 109 -16.95 -13.88 15.27
C ASP A 109 -16.63 -13.49 13.83
N LEU A 110 -15.84 -14.29 13.13
CA LEU A 110 -15.42 -14.00 11.77
C LEU A 110 -15.93 -15.05 10.79
N VAL A 111 -16.08 -14.64 9.54
CA VAL A 111 -16.35 -15.57 8.46
C VAL A 111 -15.18 -16.57 8.38
N PRO A 112 -15.46 -17.88 8.25
CA PRO A 112 -14.37 -18.88 8.17
C PRO A 112 -13.39 -18.57 7.05
N TYR A 113 -12.11 -18.90 7.30
CA TYR A 113 -11.00 -18.68 6.39
C TYR A 113 -10.68 -17.19 6.16
N THR A 114 -10.90 -16.36 7.19
CA THR A 114 -10.42 -14.98 7.22
C THR A 114 -8.99 -14.96 7.74
N VAL A 115 -8.10 -14.22 7.07
CA VAL A 115 -6.69 -14.12 7.49
C VAL A 115 -6.61 -13.33 8.78
N LEU A 116 -6.02 -13.94 9.81
CA LEU A 116 -5.83 -13.34 11.13
C LEU A 116 -4.42 -12.81 11.32
N ASP A 117 -3.42 -13.44 10.68
CA ASP A 117 -2.03 -13.06 10.86
C ASP A 117 -1.20 -13.54 9.66
N GLN A 118 -0.06 -12.90 9.46
CA GLN A 118 0.89 -13.24 8.41
C GLN A 118 2.31 -13.22 8.95
N SER A 119 3.18 -14.09 8.41
CA SER A 119 4.53 -14.30 8.95
C SER A 119 5.50 -13.16 8.70
N ILE A 120 5.25 -12.34 7.70
CA ILE A 120 6.11 -11.18 7.41
C ILE A 120 5.23 -9.93 7.46
N ILE A 121 5.74 -8.90 8.12
CA ILE A 121 4.99 -7.65 8.36
C ILE A 121 4.62 -7.00 7.02
N PRO A 122 3.35 -6.56 6.85
CA PRO A 122 2.95 -5.84 5.65
C PRO A 122 3.84 -4.62 5.40
N GLY A 123 4.13 -4.36 4.13
CA GLY A 123 4.98 -3.23 3.74
C GLY A 123 6.47 -3.58 3.69
N THR A 124 6.89 -4.72 4.23
CA THR A 124 8.30 -5.15 4.17
C THR A 124 8.74 -5.30 2.71
N VAL A 125 9.89 -4.73 2.38
CA VAL A 125 10.48 -4.84 1.05
C VAL A 125 11.57 -5.92 1.07
N LEU A 126 11.43 -6.90 0.18
CA LEU A 126 12.32 -8.06 0.10
C LEU A 126 13.12 -8.01 -1.20
N GLU A 127 14.38 -8.43 -1.13
CA GLU A 127 15.25 -8.54 -2.31
C GLU A 127 15.04 -9.86 -3.05
N GLN A 128 14.38 -10.81 -2.42
CA GLN A 128 14.06 -12.11 -3.00
C GLN A 128 12.61 -12.46 -2.68
N SER A 129 11.97 -13.21 -3.58
CA SER A 129 10.63 -13.72 -3.31
C SER A 129 10.66 -14.66 -2.11
N ALA A 130 9.57 -14.69 -1.36
CA ALA A 130 9.49 -15.49 -0.14
C ALA A 130 8.12 -16.16 -0.05
N LYS A 131 8.03 -17.15 0.83
CA LYS A 131 6.76 -17.77 1.22
C LYS A 131 6.22 -17.03 2.43
N ILE A 132 4.95 -16.70 2.38
CA ILE A 132 4.26 -16.02 3.48
C ILE A 132 3.34 -17.04 4.15
N ASN A 133 3.55 -17.28 5.44
CA ASN A 133 2.68 -18.16 6.22
C ASN A 133 1.49 -17.36 6.73
N LEU A 134 0.33 -17.99 6.77
CA LEU A 134 -0.90 -17.35 7.21
C LEU A 134 -1.54 -18.13 8.34
N VAL A 135 -2.21 -17.40 9.24
CA VAL A 135 -3.14 -17.97 10.21
C VAL A 135 -4.53 -17.54 9.76
N VAL A 136 -5.44 -18.48 9.59
CA VAL A 136 -6.81 -18.18 9.16
C VAL A 136 -7.82 -18.67 10.20
N SER A 137 -8.97 -18.02 10.23
CA SER A 137 -10.05 -18.39 11.15
C SER A 137 -10.79 -19.64 10.68
N ILE A 138 -11.31 -20.39 11.64
CA ILE A 138 -12.26 -21.47 11.44
C ILE A 138 -13.34 -21.39 12.52
N LEU A 139 -14.51 -21.97 12.25
CA LEU A 139 -15.57 -21.98 13.25
C LEU A 139 -15.29 -22.95 14.38
N ASP A 140 -14.82 -24.15 14.05
CA ASP A 140 -14.45 -25.16 15.03
C ASP A 140 -13.42 -26.13 14.43
N LEU A 141 -12.95 -27.07 15.25
CA LEU A 141 -11.95 -28.05 14.81
C LEU A 141 -12.47 -29.01 13.76
N GLN A 142 -13.79 -29.19 13.69
CA GLN A 142 -14.41 -30.05 12.67
C GLN A 142 -14.18 -29.50 11.25
N ASP A 143 -14.12 -28.19 11.10
CA ASP A 143 -13.86 -27.56 9.81
C ASP A 143 -12.52 -28.00 9.22
N ILE A 144 -11.48 -28.09 10.05
CA ILE A 144 -10.16 -28.56 9.61
C ILE A 144 -10.25 -30.00 9.17
N PHE A 145 -10.91 -30.82 9.94
CA PHE A 145 -11.03 -32.27 9.66
C PHE A 145 -11.73 -32.52 8.34
N ASP A 146 -12.83 -31.82 8.10
CA ASP A 146 -13.60 -31.96 6.87
C ASP A 146 -12.78 -31.50 5.64
N THR A 147 -12.03 -30.41 5.78
CA THR A 147 -11.16 -29.89 4.73
C THR A 147 -10.08 -30.91 4.37
N LEU A 148 -9.44 -31.53 5.36
CA LEU A 148 -8.38 -32.51 5.13
C LEU A 148 -8.92 -33.75 4.43
N GLN A 149 -10.16 -34.18 4.71
CA GLN A 149 -10.77 -35.32 4.06
C GLN A 149 -11.12 -35.02 2.59
N ASN A 150 -11.52 -33.82 2.29
CA ASN A 150 -11.92 -33.43 0.92
C ASN A 150 -10.73 -33.24 -0.01
N ASP A 151 -9.53 -33.06 0.53
CA ASP A 151 -8.31 -32.86 -0.26
C ASP A 151 -7.63 -34.18 -0.66
N LYS A 152 -8.22 -35.32 -0.35
CA LYS A 152 -7.66 -36.66 -0.72
C LYS A 152 -8.19 -37.14 -2.07
#